data_d868ae266c76ca775eb488a04055c317
#
_entry.id   d868ae266c76ca775eb488a04055c317
#
_cell.length_a   1.000
_cell.length_b   1.000
_cell.length_c   1.000
_cell.angle_alpha   90.00
_cell.angle_beta   90.00
_cell.angle_gamma   90.00
#
_symmetry.space_group_name_H-M   'P 1'
#
loop_
_entity.id
_entity.type
_entity.pdbx_description
1 polymer ?
#
loop_
_entity_poly.entity_id
_entity_poly.type
_entity_poly.pdbx_seq_one_letter_code
_entity_poly.pdbx_strand_id
1 'polypeptide(L)'
;TVKLSYNNVVPCEKLSMLGLAAHLMGRAIYLYVALLWPFVVFPLSSWKAFIWAIVPNAIFSVCFMINTQVNHLCGPCAHASSTNFYKHQVVTAQNFGNGSLFCYYFSGGLNYQIEHHLFPSVNHCHLPGLSKGVKRICEKHGVAYHHAAGYRDALRRHISHTLEMETKPYGEK
;
A
#
# COMPACT_ATOMS: atom_id res chain seq x y z
N THR A 1 -6.80 -21.01 15.80
CA THR A 1 -6.38 -19.67 16.24
C THR A 1 -5.07 -19.36 15.56
N VAL A 2 -5.11 -18.56 14.48
CA VAL A 2 -3.89 -18.12 13.81
C VAL A 2 -3.34 -16.94 14.63
N LYS A 3 -2.28 -17.20 15.41
CA LYS A 3 -1.49 -16.13 16.02
C LYS A 3 -0.57 -15.55 14.93
N LEU A 4 -0.97 -14.46 14.31
CA LEU A 4 -0.06 -13.60 13.59
C LEU A 4 0.63 -12.70 14.62
N SER A 5 1.67 -13.24 15.27
CA SER A 5 2.52 -12.46 16.15
C SER A 5 3.68 -11.91 15.34
N TYR A 6 3.61 -10.65 14.97
CA TYR A 6 4.80 -9.91 14.58
C TYR A 6 5.50 -9.48 15.89
N ASN A 7 6.44 -10.31 16.36
CA ASN A 7 7.33 -10.03 17.52
C ASN A 7 6.64 -9.48 18.78
N ASN A 8 5.47 -9.97 19.16
CA ASN A 8 4.72 -9.59 20.38
C ASN A 8 4.39 -8.10 20.53
N VAL A 9 4.53 -7.29 19.47
CA VAL A 9 4.38 -5.82 19.54
C VAL A 9 2.94 -5.35 19.28
N VAL A 10 2.13 -6.15 18.59
CA VAL A 10 0.71 -5.82 18.35
C VAL A 10 -0.16 -6.95 18.90
N PRO A 11 -0.98 -6.70 19.94
CA PRO A 11 -1.97 -7.66 20.38
C PRO A 11 -3.03 -7.81 19.28
N CYS A 12 -3.05 -8.95 18.60
CA CYS A 12 -4.16 -9.29 17.71
C CYS A 12 -5.38 -9.64 18.58
N GLU A 13 -6.38 -8.79 18.60
CA GLU A 13 -7.66 -9.12 19.20
C GLU A 13 -8.25 -10.36 18.50
N LYS A 14 -8.78 -11.28 19.30
CA LYS A 14 -9.48 -12.45 18.77
C LYS A 14 -10.75 -11.96 18.08
N LEU A 15 -10.88 -12.20 16.79
CA LEU A 15 -12.09 -11.90 16.06
C LEU A 15 -13.25 -12.66 16.74
N SER A 16 -14.30 -11.94 17.14
CA SER A 16 -15.51 -12.60 17.67
C SER A 16 -16.16 -13.42 16.56
N MET A 17 -16.96 -14.43 16.92
CA MET A 17 -17.73 -15.20 15.92
C MET A 17 -18.64 -14.30 15.07
N LEU A 18 -19.22 -13.27 15.67
CA LEU A 18 -20.02 -12.28 14.94
C LEU A 18 -19.14 -11.46 13.97
N GLY A 19 -17.96 -11.04 14.40
CA GLY A 19 -16.99 -10.33 13.53
C GLY A 19 -16.52 -11.20 12.37
N LEU A 20 -16.26 -12.49 12.60
CA LEU A 20 -15.91 -13.43 11.53
C LEU A 20 -17.07 -13.61 10.54
N ALA A 21 -18.30 -13.80 11.05
CA ALA A 21 -19.49 -13.94 10.20
C ALA A 21 -19.73 -12.67 9.36
N ALA A 22 -19.64 -11.49 9.97
CA ALA A 22 -19.77 -10.21 9.25
C ALA A 22 -18.70 -10.04 8.17
N HIS A 23 -17.45 -10.43 8.45
CA HIS A 23 -16.35 -10.38 7.49
C HIS A 23 -16.57 -11.35 6.31
N LEU A 24 -16.98 -12.58 6.58
CA LEU A 24 -17.26 -13.57 5.54
C LEU A 24 -18.47 -13.16 4.69
N MET A 25 -19.52 -12.62 5.32
CA MET A 25 -20.70 -12.10 4.62
C MET A 25 -20.34 -10.91 3.73
N GLY A 26 -19.53 -9.96 4.20
CA GLY A 26 -19.04 -8.83 3.40
C GLY A 26 -18.26 -9.30 2.15
N ARG A 27 -17.42 -10.31 2.31
CA ARG A 27 -16.70 -10.92 1.17
C ARG A 27 -17.65 -11.62 0.19
N ALA A 28 -18.62 -12.37 0.68
CA ALA A 28 -19.61 -13.03 -0.15
C ALA A 28 -20.45 -12.03 -0.95
N ILE A 29 -20.91 -10.95 -0.32
CA ILE A 29 -21.64 -9.84 -0.97
C ILE A 29 -20.76 -9.20 -2.05
N TYR A 30 -19.48 -8.90 -1.72
CA TYR A 30 -18.56 -8.33 -2.71
C TYR A 30 -18.39 -9.25 -3.92
N LEU A 31 -18.11 -10.54 -3.73
CA LEU A 31 -17.94 -11.51 -4.82
C LEU A 31 -19.23 -11.64 -5.65
N TYR A 32 -20.40 -11.66 -5.00
CA TYR A 32 -21.66 -11.69 -5.70
C TYR A 32 -21.85 -10.45 -6.57
N VAL A 33 -21.70 -9.26 -6.01
CA VAL A 33 -21.90 -7.99 -6.73
C VAL A 33 -20.85 -7.79 -7.84
N ALA A 34 -19.57 -8.08 -7.54
CA ALA A 34 -18.48 -7.83 -8.49
C ALA A 34 -18.42 -8.85 -9.63
N LEU A 35 -18.75 -10.11 -9.37
CA LEU A 35 -18.57 -11.20 -10.35
C LEU A 35 -19.87 -11.75 -10.90
N LEU A 36 -20.92 -11.93 -10.08
CA LEU A 36 -22.14 -12.61 -10.51
C LEU A 36 -23.25 -11.65 -10.93
N TRP A 37 -23.37 -10.51 -10.27
CA TRP A 37 -24.42 -9.53 -10.54
C TRP A 37 -24.51 -9.08 -12.02
N PRO A 38 -23.40 -8.85 -12.73
CA PRO A 38 -23.43 -8.50 -14.15
C PRO A 38 -24.13 -9.53 -15.03
N PHE A 39 -24.06 -10.83 -14.67
CA PHE A 39 -24.72 -11.91 -15.41
C PHE A 39 -26.22 -12.02 -15.11
N VAL A 40 -26.66 -11.54 -13.93
CA VAL A 40 -28.05 -11.68 -13.47
C VAL A 40 -28.89 -10.49 -13.90
N VAL A 41 -28.36 -9.27 -13.80
CA VAL A 41 -29.16 -8.04 -13.94
C VAL A 41 -29.12 -7.47 -15.36
N PHE A 42 -28.00 -7.60 -16.04
CA PHE A 42 -27.88 -7.07 -17.38
C PHE A 42 -28.20 -8.16 -18.42
N PRO A 43 -29.13 -7.92 -19.36
CA PRO A 43 -29.38 -8.83 -20.48
C PRO A 43 -28.25 -8.73 -21.51
N LEU A 44 -27.03 -8.81 -21.03
CA LEU A 44 -25.82 -8.76 -21.83
C LEU A 44 -25.51 -10.17 -22.31
N SER A 45 -24.90 -10.26 -23.52
CA SER A 45 -24.29 -11.52 -23.92
C SER A 45 -23.20 -11.92 -22.90
N SER A 46 -23.03 -13.21 -22.66
CA SER A 46 -22.12 -13.75 -21.63
C SER A 46 -20.71 -13.15 -21.66
N TRP A 47 -20.18 -12.85 -22.86
CA TRP A 47 -18.84 -12.24 -22.99
C TRP A 47 -18.80 -10.78 -22.48
N LYS A 48 -19.88 -10.00 -22.65
CA LYS A 48 -19.96 -8.63 -22.10
C LYS A 48 -20.04 -8.65 -20.59
N ALA A 49 -20.86 -9.55 -20.02
CA ALA A 49 -20.93 -9.74 -18.57
C ALA A 49 -19.56 -10.17 -18.00
N PHE A 50 -18.84 -11.06 -18.71
CA PHE A 50 -17.49 -11.46 -18.32
C PHE A 50 -16.51 -10.27 -18.31
N ILE A 51 -16.50 -9.44 -19.36
CA ILE A 51 -15.66 -8.24 -19.40
C ILE A 51 -16.00 -7.30 -18.23
N TRP A 52 -17.28 -7.07 -17.96
CA TRP A 52 -17.74 -6.25 -16.84
C TRP A 52 -17.30 -6.80 -15.49
N ALA A 53 -17.26 -8.10 -15.31
CA ALA A 53 -16.81 -8.74 -14.08
C ALA A 53 -15.27 -8.67 -13.91
N ILE A 54 -14.51 -8.83 -14.99
CA ILE A 54 -13.05 -8.96 -14.89
C ILE A 54 -12.30 -7.65 -15.01
N VAL A 55 -12.67 -6.79 -15.99
CA VAL A 55 -11.88 -5.60 -16.32
C VAL A 55 -11.77 -4.59 -15.16
N PRO A 56 -12.85 -4.21 -14.45
CA PRO A 56 -12.72 -3.28 -13.32
C PRO A 56 -11.84 -3.85 -12.20
N ASN A 57 -11.97 -5.13 -11.89
CA ASN A 57 -11.17 -5.80 -10.87
C ASN A 57 -9.69 -5.87 -11.26
N ALA A 58 -9.39 -6.17 -12.53
CA ALA A 58 -8.03 -6.19 -13.05
C ALA A 58 -7.39 -4.79 -13.01
N ILE A 59 -8.11 -3.76 -13.45
CA ILE A 59 -7.63 -2.36 -13.40
C ILE A 59 -7.36 -1.96 -11.96
N PHE A 60 -8.31 -2.21 -11.05
CA PHE A 60 -8.14 -1.90 -9.62
C PHE A 60 -6.91 -2.61 -9.05
N SER A 61 -6.74 -3.90 -9.32
CA SER A 61 -5.62 -4.69 -8.81
C SER A 61 -4.27 -4.16 -9.31
N VAL A 62 -4.17 -3.81 -10.60
CA VAL A 62 -2.96 -3.22 -11.18
C VAL A 62 -2.67 -1.85 -10.56
N CYS A 63 -3.68 -0.97 -10.47
CA CYS A 63 -3.52 0.35 -9.86
C CYS A 63 -3.10 0.24 -8.39
N PHE A 64 -3.72 -0.65 -7.63
CA PHE A 64 -3.40 -0.88 -6.22
C PHE A 64 -1.98 -1.42 -6.06
N MET A 65 -1.59 -2.42 -6.86
CA MET A 65 -0.24 -2.98 -6.84
C MET A 65 0.81 -1.90 -7.13
N ILE A 66 0.65 -1.12 -8.18
CA ILE A 66 1.60 -0.06 -8.52
C ILE A 66 1.70 0.97 -7.38
N ASN A 67 0.57 1.41 -6.81
CA ASN A 67 0.57 2.36 -5.71
C ASN A 67 1.30 1.85 -4.46
N THR A 68 1.27 0.56 -4.18
CA THR A 68 2.03 -0.03 -3.07
C THR A 68 3.51 -0.23 -3.42
N GLN A 69 3.81 -0.67 -4.63
CA GLN A 69 5.18 -0.95 -5.06
C GLN A 69 6.06 0.31 -5.15
N VAL A 70 5.51 1.42 -5.65
CA VAL A 70 6.27 2.70 -5.76
C VAL A 70 6.74 3.23 -4.41
N ASN A 71 6.12 2.80 -3.31
CA ASN A 71 6.48 3.22 -1.96
C ASN A 71 7.63 2.40 -1.35
N HIS A 72 7.89 1.20 -1.85
CA HIS A 72 8.82 0.26 -1.24
C HIS A 72 9.95 -0.15 -2.17
N LEU A 73 9.64 -0.43 -3.43
CA LEU A 73 10.61 -0.89 -4.42
C LEU A 73 11.20 0.30 -5.19
N CYS A 74 11.93 1.13 -4.48
CA CYS A 74 12.80 2.17 -5.05
C CYS A 74 14.21 2.00 -4.46
N GLY A 75 15.24 2.35 -5.21
CA GLY A 75 16.64 2.05 -4.85
C GLY A 75 17.00 2.34 -3.38
N PRO A 76 16.72 3.55 -2.84
CA PRO A 76 17.05 3.85 -1.45
C PRO A 76 16.31 3.02 -0.40
N CYS A 77 15.05 2.60 -0.71
CA CYS A 77 14.19 1.89 0.24
C CYS A 77 14.40 0.37 0.20
N ALA A 78 14.61 -0.18 -0.99
CA ALA A 78 14.65 -1.62 -1.20
C ALA A 78 15.87 -2.29 -0.53
N HIS A 79 16.97 -1.57 -0.37
CA HIS A 79 18.21 -2.07 0.28
C HIS A 79 18.38 -1.57 1.70
N ALA A 80 17.48 -0.74 2.21
CA ALA A 80 17.55 -0.21 3.56
C ALA A 80 17.14 -1.25 4.59
N SER A 81 17.82 -1.26 5.73
CA SER A 81 17.47 -2.10 6.88
C SER A 81 17.86 -1.44 8.18
N SER A 82 17.21 -1.83 9.27
CA SER A 82 17.57 -1.38 10.61
C SER A 82 17.09 -2.41 11.64
N THR A 83 17.85 -2.60 12.71
CA THR A 83 17.44 -3.41 13.87
C THR A 83 16.39 -2.71 14.73
N ASN A 84 16.33 -1.38 14.68
CA ASN A 84 15.29 -0.59 15.34
C ASN A 84 14.03 -0.59 14.49
N PHE A 85 12.92 -1.07 15.03
CA PHE A 85 11.65 -1.20 14.35
C PHE A 85 11.17 0.12 13.70
N TYR A 86 11.13 1.20 14.47
CA TYR A 86 10.63 2.49 13.97
C TYR A 86 11.53 3.07 12.86
N LYS A 87 12.85 2.97 13.06
CA LYS A 87 13.81 3.39 12.03
C LYS A 87 13.65 2.54 10.77
N HIS A 88 13.43 1.21 10.92
CA HIS A 88 13.20 0.31 9.80
C HIS A 88 11.97 0.74 8.98
N GLN A 89 10.83 1.02 9.64
CA GLN A 89 9.62 1.47 8.96
C GLN A 89 9.82 2.76 8.15
N VAL A 90 10.67 3.66 8.62
CA VAL A 90 10.97 4.92 7.92
C VAL A 90 11.87 4.69 6.71
N VAL A 91 12.99 3.96 6.88
CA VAL A 91 14.01 3.85 5.83
C VAL A 91 13.62 2.90 4.70
N THR A 92 12.70 1.97 4.93
CA THR A 92 12.19 1.00 3.94
C THR A 92 10.96 1.47 3.18
N ALA A 93 10.54 2.72 3.40
CA ALA A 93 9.40 3.31 2.72
C ALA A 93 9.73 4.72 2.20
N GLN A 94 9.01 5.16 1.18
CA GLN A 94 9.03 6.54 0.73
C GLN A 94 7.63 7.12 0.62
N ASN A 95 7.53 8.42 0.87
CA ASN A 95 6.35 9.21 0.54
C ASN A 95 6.48 9.78 -0.87
N PHE A 96 5.37 10.19 -1.47
CA PHE A 96 5.39 10.92 -2.73
C PHE A 96 4.30 11.98 -2.81
N GLY A 97 4.62 13.12 -3.44
CA GLY A 97 3.66 14.17 -3.71
C GLY A 97 2.89 14.68 -2.49
N ASN A 98 3.58 14.83 -1.35
CA ASN A 98 2.98 15.36 -0.12
C ASN A 98 2.37 16.75 -0.40
N GLY A 99 1.09 16.92 -0.03
CA GLY A 99 0.32 18.14 -0.31
C GLY A 99 -0.42 18.13 -1.65
N SER A 100 -0.20 17.17 -2.53
CA SER A 100 -0.96 17.00 -3.77
C SER A 100 -2.27 16.25 -3.49
N LEU A 101 -3.40 16.90 -3.74
CA LEU A 101 -4.72 16.24 -3.64
C LEU A 101 -4.85 15.09 -4.64
N PHE A 102 -4.29 15.23 -5.84
CA PHE A 102 -4.28 14.15 -6.82
C PHE A 102 -3.56 12.91 -6.27
N CYS A 103 -2.33 13.06 -5.77
CA CYS A 103 -1.58 11.93 -5.19
C CYS A 103 -2.35 11.31 -4.01
N TYR A 104 -2.94 12.14 -3.17
CA TYR A 104 -3.69 11.68 -2.00
C TYR A 104 -4.91 10.82 -2.38
N TYR A 105 -5.80 11.34 -3.23
CA TYR A 105 -7.00 10.61 -3.62
C TYR A 105 -6.70 9.41 -4.52
N PHE A 106 -5.76 9.55 -5.44
CA PHE A 106 -5.37 8.47 -6.35
C PHE A 106 -4.76 7.28 -5.63
N SER A 107 -3.98 7.53 -4.57
CA SER A 107 -3.36 6.47 -3.77
C SER A 107 -4.19 6.04 -2.55
N GLY A 108 -5.35 6.66 -2.31
CA GLY A 108 -6.13 6.42 -1.07
C GLY A 108 -5.38 6.81 0.20
N GLY A 109 -4.52 7.84 0.13
CA GLY A 109 -3.68 8.30 1.25
C GLY A 109 -2.36 7.55 1.41
N LEU A 110 -2.09 6.51 0.61
CA LEU A 110 -0.84 5.74 0.66
C LEU A 110 0.39 6.52 0.18
N ASN A 111 0.20 7.72 -0.37
CA ASN A 111 1.30 8.65 -0.64
C ASN A 111 1.99 9.17 0.63
N TYR A 112 1.42 8.91 1.83
CA TYR A 112 2.02 9.11 3.15
C TYR A 112 2.41 7.78 3.79
N GLN A 113 3.16 6.96 3.07
CA GLN A 113 3.46 5.58 3.44
C GLN A 113 4.28 5.45 4.72
N ILE A 114 5.23 6.36 4.95
CA ILE A 114 6.06 6.36 6.17
C ILE A 114 5.17 6.55 7.40
N GLU A 115 4.27 7.52 7.37
CA GLU A 115 3.34 7.78 8.46
C GLU A 115 2.35 6.63 8.64
N HIS A 116 1.88 6.03 7.54
CA HIS A 116 1.02 4.85 7.58
C HIS A 116 1.71 3.66 8.28
N HIS A 117 2.99 3.43 8.03
CA HIS A 117 3.76 2.37 8.68
C HIS A 117 4.02 2.64 10.16
N LEU A 118 4.28 3.90 10.53
CA LEU A 118 4.50 4.27 11.92
C LEU A 118 3.21 4.26 12.76
N PHE A 119 2.08 4.59 12.12
CA PHE A 119 0.78 4.76 12.76
C PHE A 119 -0.34 4.02 12.02
N PRO A 120 -0.28 2.68 11.92
CA PRO A 120 -1.19 1.90 11.07
C PRO A 120 -2.66 1.97 11.50
N SER A 121 -2.95 2.33 12.75
CA SER A 121 -4.30 2.50 13.29
C SER A 121 -4.86 3.92 13.14
N VAL A 122 -4.05 4.87 12.68
CA VAL A 122 -4.49 6.26 12.46
C VAL A 122 -5.18 6.37 11.11
N ASN A 123 -6.35 7.03 11.08
CA ASN A 123 -7.06 7.27 9.83
C ASN A 123 -6.22 8.10 8.86
N HIS A 124 -6.26 7.75 7.59
CA HIS A 124 -5.45 8.37 6.53
C HIS A 124 -5.62 9.90 6.45
N CYS A 125 -6.79 10.44 6.80
CA CYS A 125 -7.02 11.89 6.78
C CYS A 125 -6.11 12.68 7.74
N HIS A 126 -5.51 12.03 8.74
CA HIS A 126 -4.60 12.65 9.69
C HIS A 126 -3.11 12.53 9.29
N LEU A 127 -2.76 11.63 8.38
CA LEU A 127 -1.37 11.40 7.97
C LEU A 127 -0.69 12.65 7.40
N PRO A 128 -1.34 13.50 6.58
CA PRO A 128 -0.75 14.76 6.13
C PRO A 128 -0.32 15.69 7.26
N GLY A 129 -1.10 15.73 8.34
CA GLY A 129 -0.77 16.53 9.54
C GLY A 129 0.44 15.98 10.30
N LEU A 130 0.57 14.65 10.36
CA LEU A 130 1.68 13.98 11.04
C LEU A 130 3.00 14.09 10.29
N SER A 131 2.98 14.15 8.95
CA SER A 131 4.18 14.04 8.11
C SER A 131 5.23 15.10 8.41
N LYS A 132 4.82 16.34 8.71
CA LYS A 132 5.76 17.41 9.09
C LYS A 132 6.48 17.11 10.40
N GLY A 133 5.77 16.54 11.37
CA GLY A 133 6.33 16.13 12.67
C GLY A 133 7.29 14.96 12.52
N VAL A 134 6.89 13.93 11.79
CA VAL A 134 7.72 12.74 11.51
C VAL A 134 9.00 13.15 10.79
N LYS A 135 8.91 13.97 9.74
CA LYS A 135 10.08 14.46 9.00
C LYS A 135 11.06 15.18 9.90
N ARG A 136 10.57 16.11 10.76
CA ARG A 136 11.42 16.84 11.72
C ARG A 136 12.13 15.91 12.72
N ILE A 137 11.43 14.88 13.20
CA ILE A 137 12.03 13.88 14.11
C ILE A 137 13.11 13.09 13.37
N CYS A 138 12.86 12.68 12.14
CA CYS A 138 13.85 11.99 11.32
C CYS A 138 15.11 12.83 11.10
N GLU A 139 14.95 14.10 10.75
CA GLU A 139 16.06 15.06 10.59
C GLU A 139 16.86 15.21 11.89
N LYS A 140 16.18 15.39 13.04
CA LYS A 140 16.82 15.50 14.35
C LYS A 140 17.69 14.29 14.72
N HIS A 141 17.26 13.08 14.29
CA HIS A 141 17.95 11.82 14.63
C HIS A 141 18.81 11.26 13.49
N GLY A 142 19.02 12.02 12.42
CA GLY A 142 19.80 11.57 11.26
C GLY A 142 19.24 10.35 10.56
N VAL A 143 17.90 10.19 10.56
CA VAL A 143 17.20 9.10 9.87
C VAL A 143 16.76 9.58 8.49
N ALA A 144 17.12 8.82 7.46
CA ALA A 144 16.73 9.15 6.09
C ALA A 144 15.22 9.07 5.93
N TYR A 145 14.59 10.20 5.55
CA TYR A 145 13.17 10.31 5.24
C TYR A 145 13.02 10.48 3.73
N HIS A 146 12.66 9.39 3.05
CA HIS A 146 12.58 9.35 1.59
C HIS A 146 11.29 9.97 1.09
N HIS A 147 11.42 10.87 0.11
CA HIS A 147 10.29 11.56 -0.49
C HIS A 147 10.53 11.76 -2.00
N ALA A 148 9.56 11.36 -2.80
CA ALA A 148 9.50 11.66 -4.22
C ALA A 148 8.63 12.90 -4.48
N ALA A 149 9.02 13.74 -5.43
CA ALA A 149 8.34 15.02 -5.70
C ALA A 149 6.86 14.84 -6.09
N GLY A 150 6.52 13.73 -6.74
CA GLY A 150 5.16 13.38 -7.13
C GLY A 150 5.07 11.96 -7.63
N TYR A 151 3.88 11.56 -8.07
CA TYR A 151 3.61 10.20 -8.54
C TYR A 151 4.54 9.79 -9.71
N ARG A 152 4.76 10.68 -10.68
CA ARG A 152 5.66 10.40 -11.82
C ARG A 152 7.10 10.13 -11.37
N ASP A 153 7.59 10.88 -10.39
CA ASP A 153 8.94 10.68 -9.84
C ASP A 153 9.03 9.36 -9.07
N ALA A 154 8.01 9.05 -8.25
CA ALA A 154 7.94 7.77 -7.54
C ALA A 154 7.92 6.58 -8.51
N LEU A 155 7.09 6.64 -9.55
CA LEU A 155 7.00 5.62 -10.59
C LEU A 155 8.33 5.47 -11.36
N ARG A 156 8.97 6.57 -11.73
CA ARG A 156 10.28 6.55 -12.40
C ARG A 156 11.33 5.85 -11.54
N ARG A 157 11.40 6.17 -10.24
CA ARG A 157 12.34 5.54 -9.30
C ARG A 157 12.08 4.04 -9.17
N HIS A 158 10.81 3.64 -9.11
CA HIS A 158 10.42 2.23 -9.08
C HIS A 158 10.86 1.49 -10.35
N ILE A 159 10.54 2.02 -11.53
CA ILE A 159 10.90 1.42 -12.81
C ILE A 159 12.43 1.33 -12.95
N SER A 160 13.18 2.41 -12.66
CA SER A 160 14.64 2.39 -12.72
C SER A 160 15.22 1.31 -11.81
N HIS A 161 14.71 1.20 -10.58
CA HIS A 161 15.19 0.17 -9.65
C HIS A 161 14.88 -1.25 -10.14
N THR A 162 13.68 -1.48 -10.70
CA THR A 162 13.28 -2.78 -11.25
C THR A 162 14.18 -3.19 -12.42
N LEU A 163 14.49 -2.25 -13.32
CA LEU A 163 15.43 -2.51 -14.42
C LEU A 163 16.87 -2.76 -13.95
N GLU A 164 17.31 -2.06 -12.90
CA GLU A 164 18.62 -2.31 -12.31
C GLU A 164 18.73 -3.71 -11.68
N MET A 165 17.65 -4.22 -11.07
CA MET A 165 17.62 -5.58 -10.51
C MET A 165 17.72 -6.66 -11.60
N GLU A 166 17.16 -6.41 -12.79
CA GLU A 166 17.26 -7.33 -13.93
C GLU A 166 18.69 -7.44 -14.45
N THR A 167 19.47 -6.36 -14.39
CA THR A 167 20.83 -6.29 -14.96
C THR A 167 21.93 -6.69 -13.99
N LYS A 168 21.68 -6.71 -12.68
CA LYS A 168 22.65 -7.09 -11.64
C LYS A 168 22.35 -8.49 -11.12
N PRO A 169 23.30 -9.45 -11.18
CA PRO A 169 23.09 -10.75 -10.56
C PRO A 169 22.84 -10.60 -9.06
N TYR A 170 21.91 -11.38 -8.56
CA TYR A 170 21.52 -11.39 -7.15
C TYR A 170 22.74 -11.80 -6.30
N GLY A 171 23.32 -10.85 -5.57
CA GLY A 171 24.46 -11.11 -4.66
C GLY A 171 25.72 -10.30 -4.88
N GLU A 172 25.85 -9.54 -5.95
CA GLU A 172 26.95 -8.57 -6.09
C GLU A 172 26.57 -7.26 -5.37
N LYS A 173 27.24 -7.02 -4.23
CA LYS A 173 27.20 -5.76 -3.48
C LYS A 173 28.25 -4.80 -4.04
#